data_7b8f78417711438ac4809aa9cece84ac
#
_entry.id   7b8f78417711438ac4809aa9cece84ac
#
_cell.length_a   1.000
_cell.length_b   1.000
_cell.length_c   1.000
_cell.angle_alpha   90.00
_cell.angle_beta   90.00
_cell.angle_gamma   90.00
#
_symmetry.space_group_name_H-M   'P 1'
#
loop_
_entity.id
_entity.type
_entity.pdbx_description
1 polymer ?
#
loop_
_entity_poly.entity_id
_entity_poly.type
_entity_poly.pdbx_seq_one_letter_code
_entity_poly.pdbx_strand_id
1 'polypeptide(L)'
;MVLFSEDHIQETRRRGRIEVICGSMFSGKTEELIRRMKRAKFAKQRVEIFKPAIDIRYSEEDVVSHDSHSIASTPIDSSASILLFTSEIDVVGIDEAQFFDSGLIDVCNQLANNGVRVIIAGLDMDFKGNPFGPMPQLCAIADEVSKVHAICVKCGQLASFSHRTVKNEKQVLLGETAEYEPLCRECYLRARGEDEQKI
;
A
#
# COMPACT_ATOMS: atom_id res chain seq x y z
N MET A 1 27.67 16.31 16.74
CA MET A 1 26.60 15.36 17.13
C MET A 1 25.38 16.21 17.45
N VAL A 2 24.47 16.37 16.48
CA VAL A 2 23.26 17.17 16.65
C VAL A 2 22.21 16.24 17.27
N LEU A 3 21.89 16.49 18.54
CA LEU A 3 20.75 15.87 19.21
C LEU A 3 19.49 16.52 18.65
N PHE A 4 18.70 15.76 17.88
CA PHE A 4 17.32 16.13 17.61
C PHE A 4 16.55 16.02 18.94
N SER A 5 16.27 17.14 19.57
CA SER A 5 15.28 17.19 20.65
C SER A 5 13.91 17.09 19.98
N GLU A 6 13.20 15.98 20.22
CA GLU A 6 11.77 15.95 19.97
C GLU A 6 11.11 16.88 20.98
N ASP A 7 10.84 18.11 20.55
CA ASP A 7 10.01 19.02 21.30
C ASP A 7 8.61 18.42 21.39
N HIS A 8 8.26 17.87 22.54
CA HIS A 8 6.90 17.49 22.90
C HIS A 8 6.04 18.75 23.02
N ILE A 9 5.68 19.32 21.88
CA ILE A 9 4.62 20.32 21.85
C ILE A 9 3.33 19.55 22.11
N GLN A 10 2.73 19.76 23.28
CA GLN A 10 1.37 19.31 23.59
C GLN A 10 0.41 20.07 22.66
N GLU A 11 0.22 19.55 21.46
CA GLU A 11 -0.78 20.08 20.55
C GLU A 11 -2.13 19.43 20.83
N THR A 12 -3.03 20.24 21.35
CA THR A 12 -4.46 19.92 21.50
C THR A 12 -5.21 19.79 20.16
N ARG A 13 -4.55 20.02 19.02
CA ARG A 13 -5.11 19.84 17.68
C ARG A 13 -4.51 18.58 17.04
N ARG A 14 -5.35 17.61 16.69
CA ARG A 14 -4.97 16.49 15.85
C ARG A 14 -4.48 17.01 14.50
N ARG A 15 -3.21 16.73 14.17
CA ARG A 15 -2.68 17.02 12.84
C ARG A 15 -2.93 15.81 11.96
N GLY A 16 -3.81 15.97 10.98
CA GLY A 16 -3.92 14.99 9.91
C GLY A 16 -2.65 14.94 9.08
N ARG A 17 -2.36 13.80 8.51
CA ARG A 17 -1.21 13.57 7.62
C ARG A 17 -1.45 12.38 6.73
N ILE A 18 -0.70 12.31 5.63
CA ILE A 18 -0.73 11.22 4.66
C ILE A 18 0.59 10.46 4.73
N GLU A 19 0.51 9.16 5.00
CA GLU A 19 1.65 8.23 5.02
C GLU A 19 1.44 7.19 3.92
N VAL A 20 2.43 7.01 3.04
CA VAL A 20 2.38 6.01 1.97
C VAL A 20 3.41 4.93 2.21
N ILE A 21 2.98 3.67 2.16
CA ILE A 21 3.80 2.46 2.19
C ILE A 21 3.73 1.85 0.80
N CYS A 22 4.80 1.95 0.03
CA CYS A 22 4.84 1.45 -1.35
C CYS A 22 5.96 0.43 -1.55
N GLY A 23 5.89 -0.35 -2.62
CA GLY A 23 6.90 -1.34 -2.99
C GLY A 23 6.32 -2.51 -3.78
N SER A 24 7.16 -3.48 -4.13
CA SER A 24 6.77 -4.67 -4.91
C SER A 24 5.86 -5.62 -4.12
N MET A 25 5.33 -6.63 -4.78
CA MET A 25 4.72 -7.77 -4.07
C MET A 25 5.75 -8.42 -3.14
N PHE A 26 5.27 -9.05 -2.07
CA PHE A 26 6.07 -9.73 -1.04
C PHE A 26 7.03 -8.83 -0.25
N SER A 27 6.84 -7.51 -0.26
CA SER A 27 7.71 -6.54 0.43
C SER A 27 7.25 -6.16 1.84
N GLY A 28 6.15 -6.73 2.34
CA GLY A 28 5.65 -6.45 3.69
C GLY A 28 4.80 -5.18 3.83
N LYS A 29 4.22 -4.68 2.74
CA LYS A 29 3.38 -3.46 2.79
C LYS A 29 2.18 -3.58 3.72
N THR A 30 1.41 -4.65 3.54
CA THR A 30 0.21 -4.94 4.35
C THR A 30 0.58 -5.18 5.81
N GLU A 31 1.69 -5.88 6.09
CA GLU A 31 2.22 -6.08 7.44
C GLU A 31 2.56 -4.75 8.11
N GLU A 32 3.20 -3.84 7.39
CA GLU A 32 3.55 -2.51 7.90
C GLU A 32 2.30 -1.65 8.13
N LEU A 33 1.32 -1.70 7.22
CA LEU A 33 0.01 -1.06 7.42
C LEU A 33 -0.65 -1.58 8.70
N ILE A 34 -0.80 -2.90 8.84
CA ILE A 34 -1.39 -3.54 10.03
C ILE A 34 -0.62 -3.14 11.30
N ARG A 35 0.71 -3.11 11.25
CA ARG A 35 1.55 -2.70 12.38
C ARG A 35 1.25 -1.25 12.81
N ARG A 36 1.15 -0.31 11.87
CA ARG A 36 0.81 1.10 12.15
C ARG A 36 -0.61 1.22 12.71
N MET A 37 -1.58 0.50 12.14
CA MET A 37 -2.97 0.50 12.60
C MET A 37 -3.12 -0.10 14.01
N LYS A 38 -2.41 -1.19 14.32
CA LYS A 38 -2.37 -1.75 15.69
C LYS A 38 -1.82 -0.75 16.70
N ARG A 39 -0.75 -0.02 16.36
CA ARG A 39 -0.21 1.04 17.24
C ARG A 39 -1.22 2.15 17.49
N ALA A 40 -1.98 2.57 16.46
CA ALA A 40 -3.06 3.55 16.63
C ALA A 40 -4.15 3.03 17.57
N LYS A 41 -4.58 1.76 17.43
CA LYS A 41 -5.53 1.12 18.38
C LYS A 41 -5.01 1.09 19.81
N PHE A 42 -3.71 0.80 20.01
CA PHE A 42 -3.09 0.85 21.33
C PHE A 42 -3.13 2.27 21.95
N ALA A 43 -3.01 3.30 21.10
CA ALA A 43 -3.17 4.70 21.48
C ALA A 43 -4.64 5.11 21.67
N LYS A 44 -5.59 4.14 21.69
CA LYS A 44 -7.04 4.35 21.83
C LYS A 44 -7.64 5.25 20.73
N GLN A 45 -7.02 5.29 19.57
CA GLN A 45 -7.56 5.97 18.40
C GLN A 45 -8.60 5.08 17.70
N ARG A 46 -9.64 5.69 17.17
CA ARG A 46 -10.64 5.00 16.33
C ARG A 46 -10.04 4.81 14.95
N VAL A 47 -9.96 3.56 14.51
CA VAL A 47 -9.30 3.18 13.26
C VAL A 47 -10.26 2.40 12.37
N GLU A 48 -10.16 2.64 11.06
CA GLU A 48 -10.86 1.88 10.02
C GLU A 48 -9.91 1.57 8.89
N ILE A 49 -10.08 0.40 8.25
CA ILE A 49 -9.28 0.00 7.08
C ILE A 49 -10.23 -0.22 5.91
N PHE A 50 -9.87 0.35 4.76
CA PHE A 50 -10.59 0.18 3.50
C PHE A 50 -9.74 -0.58 2.50
N LYS A 51 -10.40 -1.43 1.69
CA LYS A 51 -9.79 -2.10 0.54
C LYS A 51 -10.72 -2.01 -0.68
N PRO A 52 -10.20 -2.06 -1.91
CA PRO A 52 -11.05 -2.06 -3.09
C PRO A 52 -11.84 -3.38 -3.16
N ALA A 53 -13.14 -3.29 -3.48
CA ALA A 53 -14.02 -4.46 -3.58
C ALA A 53 -13.58 -5.48 -4.65
N ILE A 54 -12.75 -5.06 -5.63
CA ILE A 54 -12.16 -5.96 -6.61
C ILE A 54 -11.15 -6.96 -6.00
N ASP A 55 -10.60 -6.66 -4.81
CA ASP A 55 -9.64 -7.55 -4.14
C ASP A 55 -10.35 -8.65 -3.34
N ILE A 56 -10.65 -9.75 -4.02
CA ILE A 56 -11.34 -10.94 -3.46
C ILE A 56 -10.38 -12.05 -2.99
N ARG A 57 -9.06 -11.78 -2.93
CA ARG A 57 -8.04 -12.82 -2.61
C ARG A 57 -8.14 -13.38 -1.19
N TYR A 58 -8.73 -12.62 -0.28
CA TYR A 58 -8.94 -13.01 1.12
C TYR A 58 -10.41 -12.83 1.48
N SER A 59 -10.84 -13.36 2.64
CA SER A 59 -12.22 -13.23 3.12
C SER A 59 -12.71 -11.79 2.99
N GLU A 60 -13.96 -11.58 2.62
CA GLU A 60 -14.53 -10.28 2.25
C GLU A 60 -14.31 -9.17 3.30
N GLU A 61 -14.04 -9.54 4.56
CA GLU A 61 -13.97 -8.62 5.70
C GLU A 61 -12.57 -8.43 6.31
N ASP A 62 -11.51 -9.13 5.85
CA ASP A 62 -10.20 -9.08 6.49
C ASP A 62 -9.09 -8.60 5.54
N VAL A 63 -8.22 -7.71 6.02
CA VAL A 63 -6.88 -7.53 5.48
C VAL A 63 -5.97 -8.54 6.19
N VAL A 64 -5.49 -9.52 5.44
CA VAL A 64 -4.65 -10.61 5.96
C VAL A 64 -3.23 -10.41 5.46
N SER A 65 -2.26 -10.39 6.38
CA SER A 65 -0.86 -10.51 6.01
C SER A 65 -0.52 -11.99 5.75
N HIS A 66 0.56 -12.25 5.01
CA HIS A 66 1.05 -13.61 4.75
C HIS A 66 1.31 -14.42 6.04
N ASP A 67 1.47 -13.76 7.18
CA ASP A 67 1.69 -14.36 8.51
C ASP A 67 0.39 -14.51 9.33
N SER A 68 -0.79 -14.56 8.71
CA SER A 68 -2.10 -14.79 9.36
C SER A 68 -2.52 -13.71 10.38
N HIS A 69 -1.93 -12.50 10.33
CA HIS A 69 -2.40 -11.38 11.14
C HIS A 69 -3.45 -10.61 10.37
N SER A 70 -4.73 -10.69 10.79
CA SER A 70 -5.82 -9.96 10.18
C SER A 70 -6.26 -8.75 11.01
N ILE A 71 -6.71 -7.71 10.34
CA ILE A 71 -7.56 -6.66 10.90
C ILE A 71 -8.77 -6.55 9.97
N ALA A 72 -9.97 -6.48 10.55
CA ALA A 72 -11.18 -6.26 9.78
C ALA A 72 -11.05 -5.05 8.86
N SER A 73 -11.49 -5.18 7.63
CA SER A 73 -11.46 -4.13 6.62
C SER A 73 -12.82 -4.03 5.93
N THR A 74 -13.15 -2.83 5.48
CA THR A 74 -14.39 -2.55 4.75
C THR A 74 -14.08 -2.52 3.26
N PRO A 75 -14.57 -3.50 2.46
CA PRO A 75 -14.46 -3.45 1.01
C PRO A 75 -15.37 -2.34 0.45
N ILE A 76 -14.88 -1.54 -0.50
CA ILE A 76 -15.62 -0.44 -1.11
C ILE A 76 -15.39 -0.38 -2.63
N ASP A 77 -16.41 0.08 -3.36
CA ASP A 77 -16.41 0.14 -4.82
C ASP A 77 -15.74 1.42 -5.37
N SER A 78 -15.73 2.50 -4.60
CA SER A 78 -15.15 3.78 -5.02
C SER A 78 -14.45 4.49 -3.88
N SER A 79 -13.43 5.29 -4.19
CA SER A 79 -12.71 6.09 -3.21
C SER A 79 -13.61 7.08 -2.45
N ALA A 80 -14.61 7.66 -3.13
CA ALA A 80 -15.54 8.60 -2.52
C ALA A 80 -16.36 7.98 -1.38
N SER A 81 -16.61 6.67 -1.42
CA SER A 81 -17.34 5.96 -0.37
C SER A 81 -16.63 5.98 0.98
N ILE A 82 -15.30 6.14 1.01
CA ILE A 82 -14.52 6.25 2.25
C ILE A 82 -15.06 7.38 3.13
N LEU A 83 -15.43 8.51 2.53
CA LEU A 83 -15.88 9.70 3.27
C LEU A 83 -17.19 9.47 4.03
N LEU A 84 -18.00 8.49 3.62
CA LEU A 84 -19.27 8.16 4.28
C LEU A 84 -19.06 7.49 5.66
N PHE A 85 -17.91 6.86 5.86
CA PHE A 85 -17.59 6.09 7.06
C PHE A 85 -16.68 6.84 8.06
N THR A 86 -16.19 8.04 7.71
CA THR A 86 -15.07 8.65 8.44
C THR A 86 -15.46 9.78 9.41
N SER A 87 -16.75 10.01 9.69
CA SER A 87 -17.22 11.12 10.53
C SER A 87 -16.64 11.16 11.96
N GLU A 88 -16.19 10.03 12.48
CA GLU A 88 -15.64 9.90 13.84
C GLU A 88 -14.31 9.17 13.91
N ILE A 89 -13.59 8.99 12.80
CA ILE A 89 -12.37 8.19 12.72
C ILE A 89 -11.15 9.08 12.93
N ASP A 90 -10.15 8.56 13.64
CA ASP A 90 -8.89 9.24 13.91
C ASP A 90 -7.80 8.83 12.91
N VAL A 91 -7.85 7.55 12.47
CA VAL A 91 -6.86 6.97 11.56
C VAL A 91 -7.56 6.10 10.52
N VAL A 92 -7.30 6.38 9.26
CA VAL A 92 -7.77 5.60 8.12
C VAL A 92 -6.60 4.82 7.53
N GLY A 93 -6.78 3.50 7.38
CA GLY A 93 -5.91 2.65 6.58
C GLY A 93 -6.53 2.39 5.20
N ILE A 94 -5.72 2.36 4.16
CA ILE A 94 -6.15 2.01 2.80
C ILE A 94 -5.16 0.97 2.27
N ASP A 95 -5.64 -0.24 2.02
CA ASP A 95 -4.81 -1.29 1.41
C ASP A 95 -5.10 -1.45 -0.08
N GLU A 96 -4.16 -2.03 -0.81
CA GLU A 96 -4.22 -2.27 -2.27
C GLU A 96 -4.63 -1.01 -3.07
N ALA A 97 -4.07 0.14 -2.65
CA ALA A 97 -4.47 1.47 -3.14
C ALA A 97 -4.31 1.65 -4.65
N GLN A 98 -3.46 0.88 -5.33
CA GLN A 98 -3.27 0.91 -6.79
C GLN A 98 -4.53 0.53 -7.58
N PHE A 99 -5.51 -0.12 -6.94
CA PHE A 99 -6.76 -0.54 -7.59
C PHE A 99 -7.90 0.46 -7.42
N PHE A 100 -7.71 1.52 -6.66
CA PHE A 100 -8.69 2.59 -6.54
C PHE A 100 -8.66 3.54 -7.74
N ASP A 101 -9.75 4.27 -7.90
CA ASP A 101 -9.87 5.36 -8.86
C ASP A 101 -9.00 6.57 -8.46
N SER A 102 -8.79 7.50 -9.41
CA SER A 102 -7.96 8.71 -9.19
C SER A 102 -8.55 9.68 -8.16
N GLY A 103 -9.84 9.57 -7.82
CA GLY A 103 -10.48 10.36 -6.77
C GLY A 103 -9.92 10.09 -5.39
N LEU A 104 -9.20 8.98 -5.19
CA LEU A 104 -8.54 8.66 -3.93
C LEU A 104 -7.58 9.76 -3.46
N ILE A 105 -6.95 10.48 -4.39
CA ILE A 105 -6.01 11.58 -4.09
C ILE A 105 -6.74 12.70 -3.33
N ASP A 106 -7.90 13.13 -3.85
CA ASP A 106 -8.70 14.18 -3.24
C ASP A 106 -9.30 13.73 -1.91
N VAL A 107 -9.74 12.48 -1.82
CA VAL A 107 -10.24 11.86 -0.58
C VAL A 107 -9.17 11.88 0.51
N CYS A 108 -7.94 11.47 0.20
CA CYS A 108 -6.83 11.48 1.16
C CYS A 108 -6.50 12.90 1.64
N ASN A 109 -6.44 13.87 0.72
CA ASN A 109 -6.23 15.27 1.07
C ASN A 109 -7.35 15.81 1.96
N GLN A 110 -8.61 15.51 1.63
CA GLN A 110 -9.75 15.94 2.43
C GLN A 110 -9.71 15.37 3.85
N LEU A 111 -9.41 14.09 3.99
CA LEU A 111 -9.28 13.43 5.30
C LEU A 111 -8.14 14.05 6.12
N ALA A 112 -6.97 14.20 5.52
CA ALA A 112 -5.81 14.77 6.22
C ALA A 112 -6.05 16.23 6.62
N ASN A 113 -6.63 17.05 5.74
CA ASN A 113 -6.99 18.43 6.04
C ASN A 113 -8.02 18.55 7.17
N ASN A 114 -8.85 17.52 7.37
CA ASN A 114 -9.80 17.42 8.48
C ASN A 114 -9.21 16.78 9.75
N GLY A 115 -7.89 16.59 9.81
CA GLY A 115 -7.19 16.10 11.00
C GLY A 115 -7.12 14.58 11.13
N VAL A 116 -7.49 13.83 10.09
CA VAL A 116 -7.39 12.36 10.05
C VAL A 116 -5.99 11.94 9.60
N ARG A 117 -5.39 10.97 10.30
CA ARG A 117 -4.17 10.32 9.84
C ARG A 117 -4.51 9.27 8.79
N VAL A 118 -4.01 9.40 7.57
CA VAL A 118 -4.25 8.48 6.46
C VAL A 118 -3.00 7.65 6.20
N ILE A 119 -3.11 6.32 6.25
CA ILE A 119 -2.01 5.39 6.01
C ILE A 119 -2.38 4.53 4.81
N ILE A 120 -1.62 4.64 3.74
CA ILE A 120 -1.91 4.03 2.45
C ILE A 120 -0.87 2.96 2.15
N ALA A 121 -1.30 1.76 1.76
CA ALA A 121 -0.42 0.70 1.28
C ALA A 121 -0.79 0.33 -0.17
N GLY A 122 0.21 0.16 -1.03
CA GLY A 122 -0.04 -0.21 -2.42
C GLY A 122 1.21 -0.49 -3.25
N LEU A 123 1.01 -1.13 -4.39
CA LEU A 123 2.05 -1.36 -5.39
C LEU A 123 2.37 -0.06 -6.12
N ASP A 124 3.61 0.39 -6.09
CA ASP A 124 4.04 1.59 -6.81
C ASP A 124 4.24 1.37 -8.30
N MET A 125 4.48 0.11 -8.71
CA MET A 125 4.64 -0.30 -10.11
C MET A 125 3.82 -1.55 -10.43
N ASP A 126 3.33 -1.63 -11.67
CA ASP A 126 2.76 -2.84 -12.23
C ASP A 126 3.85 -3.88 -12.59
N PHE A 127 3.45 -5.06 -13.08
CA PHE A 127 4.37 -6.13 -13.46
C PHE A 127 5.27 -5.77 -14.67
N LYS A 128 4.93 -4.73 -15.43
CA LYS A 128 5.74 -4.18 -16.53
C LYS A 128 6.76 -3.14 -16.06
N GLY A 129 6.74 -2.79 -14.77
CA GLY A 129 7.57 -1.76 -14.17
C GLY A 129 7.07 -0.34 -14.41
N ASN A 130 5.82 -0.17 -14.87
CA ASN A 130 5.20 1.15 -15.04
C ASN A 130 4.56 1.61 -13.72
N PRO A 131 4.48 2.94 -13.48
CA PRO A 131 3.73 3.48 -12.35
C PRO A 131 2.30 2.96 -12.34
N PHE A 132 1.77 2.59 -11.14
CA PHE A 132 0.51 1.88 -11.04
C PHE A 132 -0.59 2.70 -10.36
N GLY A 133 -1.74 2.85 -11.04
CA GLY A 133 -2.94 3.51 -10.53
C GLY A 133 -2.66 4.91 -9.95
N PRO A 134 -3.29 5.28 -8.83
CA PRO A 134 -3.10 6.57 -8.19
C PRO A 134 -1.81 6.66 -7.36
N MET A 135 -1.05 5.57 -7.20
CA MET A 135 0.10 5.52 -6.29
C MET A 135 1.18 6.59 -6.54
N PRO A 136 1.54 6.96 -7.80
CA PRO A 136 2.53 8.01 -8.03
C PRO A 136 2.09 9.36 -7.46
N GLN A 137 0.81 9.72 -7.64
CA GLN A 137 0.25 10.96 -7.13
C GLN A 137 0.10 10.93 -5.61
N LEU A 138 -0.28 9.77 -5.04
CA LEU A 138 -0.34 9.58 -3.58
C LEU A 138 1.05 9.74 -2.95
N CYS A 139 2.10 9.17 -3.56
CA CYS A 139 3.47 9.40 -3.11
C CYS A 139 3.89 10.87 -3.18
N ALA A 140 3.40 11.62 -4.18
CA ALA A 140 3.74 13.04 -4.36
C ALA A 140 3.09 13.95 -3.31
N ILE A 141 1.88 13.63 -2.83
CA ILE A 141 1.16 14.43 -1.83
C ILE A 141 1.40 13.97 -0.39
N ALA A 142 2.08 12.83 -0.19
CA ALA A 142 2.32 12.27 1.13
C ALA A 142 3.30 13.10 1.96
N ASP A 143 3.02 13.23 3.27
CA ASP A 143 3.94 13.81 4.25
C ASP A 143 5.09 12.84 4.55
N GLU A 144 4.85 11.51 4.43
CA GLU A 144 5.84 10.46 4.62
C GLU A 144 5.67 9.35 3.57
N VAL A 145 6.77 8.95 2.92
CA VAL A 145 6.80 7.81 2.00
C VAL A 145 7.79 6.77 2.51
N SER A 146 7.29 5.57 2.79
CA SER A 146 8.09 4.40 3.14
C SER A 146 8.11 3.43 1.97
N LYS A 147 9.23 3.37 1.23
CA LYS A 147 9.41 2.37 0.18
C LYS A 147 10.04 1.11 0.75
N VAL A 148 9.24 0.04 0.81
CA VAL A 148 9.66 -1.27 1.32
C VAL A 148 10.06 -2.21 0.17
N HIS A 149 10.95 -3.15 0.46
CA HIS A 149 11.54 -4.04 -0.54
C HIS A 149 11.33 -5.50 -0.15
N ALA A 150 11.09 -6.34 -1.14
CA ALA A 150 11.18 -7.78 -1.00
C ALA A 150 12.63 -8.24 -1.18
N ILE A 151 12.86 -9.55 -1.11
CA ILE A 151 14.15 -10.17 -1.44
C ILE A 151 14.04 -10.79 -2.83
N CYS A 152 15.00 -10.48 -3.69
CA CYS A 152 15.07 -11.04 -5.04
C CYS A 152 15.31 -12.56 -4.98
N VAL A 153 14.37 -13.34 -5.53
CA VAL A 153 14.45 -14.80 -5.50
C VAL A 153 15.58 -15.37 -6.34
N LYS A 154 16.17 -14.58 -7.25
CA LYS A 154 17.28 -15.01 -8.12
C LYS A 154 18.66 -14.75 -7.51
N CYS A 155 18.84 -13.64 -6.80
CA CYS A 155 20.19 -13.24 -6.35
C CYS A 155 20.27 -12.77 -4.89
N GLY A 156 19.17 -12.76 -4.13
CA GLY A 156 19.14 -12.38 -2.72
C GLY A 156 19.27 -10.88 -2.43
N GLN A 157 19.34 -10.00 -3.46
CA GLN A 157 19.39 -8.55 -3.30
C GLN A 157 17.99 -7.98 -3.02
N LEU A 158 17.91 -6.69 -2.64
CA LEU A 158 16.63 -6.01 -2.47
C LEU A 158 15.87 -5.96 -3.81
N ALA A 159 14.61 -6.41 -3.77
CA ALA A 159 13.72 -6.47 -4.92
C ALA A 159 12.72 -5.31 -4.89
N SER A 160 12.55 -4.67 -6.04
CA SER A 160 11.58 -3.58 -6.25
C SER A 160 10.59 -3.88 -7.36
N PHE A 161 10.74 -4.99 -8.08
CA PHE A 161 9.90 -5.37 -9.22
C PHE A 161 9.09 -6.62 -8.89
N SER A 162 7.81 -6.61 -9.29
CA SER A 162 6.93 -7.78 -9.26
C SER A 162 6.92 -8.40 -10.66
N HIS A 163 7.78 -9.39 -10.89
CA HIS A 163 7.83 -10.08 -12.17
C HIS A 163 6.71 -11.11 -12.26
N ARG A 164 5.94 -11.08 -13.38
CA ARG A 164 4.88 -12.06 -13.63
C ARG A 164 5.46 -13.26 -14.36
N THR A 165 5.26 -14.45 -13.80
CA THR A 165 5.79 -15.73 -14.32
C THR A 165 4.88 -16.37 -15.36
N VAL A 166 3.60 -15.99 -15.39
CA VAL A 166 2.59 -16.55 -16.32
C VAL A 166 2.32 -15.62 -17.49
N LYS A 167 2.10 -16.17 -18.69
CA LYS A 167 1.73 -15.41 -19.90
C LYS A 167 0.29 -14.91 -19.80
N ASN A 168 0.11 -13.72 -19.28
CA ASN A 168 -1.17 -13.03 -19.26
C ASN A 168 -0.93 -11.52 -19.39
N GLU A 169 -1.53 -10.87 -20.40
CA GLU A 169 -1.32 -9.45 -20.68
C GLU A 169 -2.23 -8.51 -19.86
N LYS A 170 -3.25 -9.03 -19.17
CA LYS A 170 -4.12 -8.20 -18.34
C LYS A 170 -3.29 -7.51 -17.26
N GLN A 171 -3.43 -6.20 -17.10
CA GLN A 171 -2.71 -5.44 -16.10
C GLN A 171 -3.00 -5.94 -14.67
N VAL A 172 -4.26 -6.25 -14.40
CA VAL A 172 -4.68 -6.84 -13.13
C VAL A 172 -4.87 -8.34 -13.32
N LEU A 173 -4.02 -9.13 -12.68
CA LEU A 173 -4.21 -10.54 -12.42
C LEU A 173 -4.14 -10.68 -10.89
N LEU A 174 -5.29 -10.98 -10.28
CA LEU A 174 -5.36 -11.29 -8.85
C LEU A 174 -4.70 -12.65 -8.66
N GLY A 175 -3.43 -12.65 -8.29
CA GLY A 175 -2.60 -13.83 -8.15
C GLY A 175 -1.72 -13.76 -6.91
N GLU A 176 -1.27 -14.92 -6.48
CA GLU A 176 -0.39 -15.12 -5.33
C GLU A 176 1.04 -15.48 -5.78
N THR A 177 1.76 -16.21 -4.92
CA THR A 177 3.15 -16.64 -5.11
C THR A 177 3.37 -17.50 -6.35
N ALA A 178 2.33 -18.11 -6.92
CA ALA A 178 2.43 -18.94 -8.12
C ALA A 178 2.60 -18.11 -9.41
N GLU A 179 2.06 -16.89 -9.45
CA GLU A 179 2.02 -16.06 -10.67
C GLU A 179 3.03 -14.92 -10.66
N TYR A 180 3.62 -14.60 -9.50
CA TYR A 180 4.55 -13.48 -9.36
C TYR A 180 5.79 -13.86 -8.54
N GLU A 181 6.93 -13.27 -8.91
CA GLU A 181 8.17 -13.36 -8.14
C GLU A 181 8.79 -11.97 -7.95
N PRO A 182 9.35 -11.66 -6.76
CA PRO A 182 10.05 -10.41 -6.52
C PRO A 182 11.45 -10.45 -7.11
N LEU A 183 11.79 -9.46 -7.94
CA LEU A 183 13.11 -9.33 -8.57
C LEU A 183 13.75 -7.98 -8.31
N CYS A 184 15.08 -7.96 -8.19
CA CYS A 184 15.87 -6.74 -8.29
C CYS A 184 15.87 -6.25 -9.75
N ARG A 185 16.28 -5.01 -9.99
CA ARG A 185 16.27 -4.41 -11.33
C ARG A 185 17.05 -5.24 -12.37
N GLU A 186 18.23 -5.73 -12.02
CA GLU A 186 19.08 -6.50 -12.94
C GLU A 186 18.42 -7.83 -13.32
N CYS A 187 17.93 -8.60 -12.33
CA CYS A 187 17.26 -9.88 -12.59
C CYS A 187 15.94 -9.70 -13.35
N TYR A 188 15.22 -8.61 -13.08
CA TYR A 188 13.98 -8.27 -13.79
C TYR A 188 14.24 -7.96 -15.28
N LEU A 189 15.28 -7.17 -15.59
CA LEU A 189 15.64 -6.85 -16.97
C LEU A 189 16.10 -8.09 -17.75
N ARG A 190 16.84 -9.00 -17.10
CA ARG A 190 17.23 -10.28 -17.70
C ARG A 190 16.02 -11.17 -17.99
N ALA A 191 15.09 -11.32 -17.04
CA ALA A 191 13.88 -12.12 -17.21
C ALA A 191 13.02 -11.58 -18.38
N ARG A 192 12.84 -10.25 -18.49
CA ARG A 192 12.14 -9.64 -19.63
C ARG A 192 12.82 -9.88 -20.98
N GLY A 193 14.15 -9.78 -21.04
CA GLY A 193 14.90 -10.05 -22.26
C GLY A 193 14.81 -11.52 -22.71
N GLU A 194 14.74 -12.46 -21.79
CA GLU A 194 14.51 -13.87 -22.08
C GLU A 194 13.09 -14.14 -22.59
N ASP A 195 12.09 -13.42 -22.10
CA ASP A 195 10.69 -13.53 -22.53
C ASP A 195 10.51 -12.92 -23.94
N GLU A 196 11.15 -11.82 -24.26
CA GLU A 196 11.13 -11.20 -25.60
C GLU A 196 11.82 -12.05 -26.66
N GLN A 197 12.81 -12.88 -26.30
CA GLN A 197 13.49 -13.80 -27.22
C GLN A 197 12.73 -15.12 -27.47
N LYS A 198 11.68 -15.41 -26.71
CA LYS A 198 10.84 -16.62 -26.85
C LYS A 198 9.58 -16.38 -27.69
N ILE A 199 9.43 -15.22 -28.32
CA ILE A 199 8.35 -14.86 -29.23
C ILE A 199 8.88 -14.85 -30.66
#